data_8262209e75ff919d9427ae5df964d799
#
_entry.id   8262209e75ff919d9427ae5df964d799
#
_cell.length_a   1.000
_cell.length_b   1.000
_cell.length_c   1.000
_cell.angle_alpha   90.00
_cell.angle_beta   90.00
_cell.angle_gamma   90.00
#
_symmetry.space_group_name_H-M   'P 1'
#
loop_
_entity.id
_entity.type
_entity.pdbx_description
1 polymer ?
#
loop_
_entity_poly.entity_id
_entity_poly.type
_entity_poly.pdbx_seq_one_letter_code
_entity_poly.pdbx_strand_id
1 'polypeptide(L)'
;MKKNLLSGLLAGVMAVSLVACGNSESTPAADSTTETAKPATAENSDTFDVEMGGNSFSIEYCNINVDGARDAVDDLAKKGVTVNLTYNASADSSQVDEQINILNQALAKQPNALLIAACDSGALDEQMITARDAGIPVIAYDITFDNAPEGSLTATSASDSILAAGQAADELLK
;
A
#
# COMPACT_ATOMS: atom_id res chain seq x y z
N MET A 1 -58.10 11.29 -2.67
CA MET A 1 -58.99 10.17 -3.04
C MET A 1 -58.13 8.94 -3.28
N LYS A 2 -58.46 7.85 -2.52
CA LYS A 2 -58.15 6.41 -2.70
C LYS A 2 -56.66 6.04 -2.80
N LYS A 3 -56.00 5.47 -1.76
CA LYS A 3 -56.02 4.12 -1.14
C LYS A 3 -55.81 3.02 -2.19
N ASN A 4 -54.72 2.28 -2.07
CA ASN A 4 -54.73 0.84 -1.77
C ASN A 4 -53.28 0.35 -1.48
N LEU A 5 -53.15 -0.17 -0.32
CA LEU A 5 -52.40 -1.27 0.27
C LEU A 5 -52.43 -2.53 -0.62
N LEU A 6 -51.30 -3.24 -0.70
CA LEU A 6 -51.35 -4.69 -0.63
C LEU A 6 -50.04 -5.25 -0.01
N SER A 7 -50.26 -5.89 1.13
CA SER A 7 -49.31 -6.78 1.82
C SER A 7 -49.02 -8.04 1.00
N GLY A 8 -47.82 -8.58 1.17
CA GLY A 8 -47.46 -9.91 0.70
C GLY A 8 -46.33 -10.49 1.58
N LEU A 9 -46.76 -11.12 2.64
CA LEU A 9 -45.96 -11.95 3.57
C LEU A 9 -45.70 -13.30 2.91
N LEU A 10 -44.46 -13.78 2.88
CA LEU A 10 -44.19 -15.21 2.74
C LEU A 10 -43.01 -15.62 3.62
N ALA A 11 -43.36 -16.44 4.58
CA ALA A 11 -42.50 -17.11 5.55
C ALA A 11 -42.16 -18.53 5.07
N GLY A 12 -41.08 -19.08 5.61
CA GLY A 12 -40.77 -20.52 5.59
C GLY A 12 -39.50 -20.82 4.83
N VAL A 13 -38.55 -21.63 5.26
CA VAL A 13 -38.60 -22.81 6.11
C VAL A 13 -37.17 -23.05 6.68
N MET A 14 -37.08 -23.35 7.97
CA MET A 14 -35.93 -23.94 8.64
C MET A 14 -35.70 -25.39 8.18
N ALA A 15 -34.44 -25.77 8.04
CA ALA A 15 -34.02 -27.17 8.12
C ALA A 15 -32.86 -27.31 9.10
N VAL A 16 -33.16 -27.78 10.29
CA VAL A 16 -32.22 -28.24 11.30
C VAL A 16 -31.91 -29.70 11.00
N SER A 17 -30.66 -30.07 10.96
CA SER A 17 -30.21 -31.45 11.03
C SER A 17 -29.21 -31.59 12.17
N LEU A 18 -29.70 -32.04 13.31
CA LEU A 18 -28.92 -32.58 14.40
C LEU A 18 -28.61 -34.07 14.09
N VAL A 19 -27.35 -34.44 14.17
CA VAL A 19 -26.99 -35.84 14.45
C VAL A 19 -26.05 -35.83 15.64
N ALA A 20 -26.44 -36.59 16.62
CA ALA A 20 -25.88 -36.71 17.96
C ALA A 20 -24.98 -37.94 18.11
N CYS A 21 -24.15 -37.85 19.14
CA CYS A 21 -23.56 -38.92 19.97
C CYS A 21 -22.31 -39.65 19.56
N GLY A 22 -21.34 -39.52 20.46
CA GLY A 22 -20.21 -40.41 20.64
C GLY A 22 -19.26 -39.89 21.72
N ASN A 23 -19.50 -40.38 22.94
CA ASN A 23 -18.82 -40.06 24.20
C ASN A 23 -17.41 -40.66 24.26
N SER A 24 -16.39 -39.95 24.78
CA SER A 24 -15.43 -40.42 25.77
C SER A 24 -14.43 -39.33 26.17
N GLU A 25 -14.24 -39.23 27.49
CA GLU A 25 -13.35 -38.37 28.26
C GLU A 25 -11.87 -38.51 27.91
N SER A 26 -11.15 -37.39 27.92
CA SER A 26 -9.96 -37.13 28.77
C SER A 26 -9.31 -35.79 28.39
N THR A 27 -9.32 -34.84 29.33
CA THR A 27 -8.41 -33.68 29.44
C THR A 27 -7.08 -34.19 30.03
N PRO A 28 -5.90 -33.50 29.90
CA PRO A 28 -5.62 -32.09 29.70
C PRO A 28 -4.42 -31.78 28.77
N ALA A 29 -4.28 -30.58 28.37
CA ALA A 29 -3.08 -29.71 28.41
C ALA A 29 -3.16 -28.63 27.35
N ALA A 30 -3.12 -27.39 27.81
CA ALA A 30 -2.95 -26.22 26.98
C ALA A 30 -1.61 -26.29 26.25
N ASP A 31 -1.65 -26.21 24.93
CA ASP A 31 -0.52 -25.79 24.14
C ASP A 31 -0.99 -24.66 23.23
N SER A 32 -0.60 -23.43 23.63
CA SER A 32 -0.82 -22.23 22.85
C SER A 32 0.19 -22.22 21.70
N THR A 33 -0.13 -22.89 20.61
CA THR A 33 0.55 -22.67 19.35
C THR A 33 0.08 -21.33 18.79
N THR A 34 0.93 -20.33 18.97
CA THR A 34 0.93 -19.10 18.18
C THR A 34 1.05 -19.54 16.72
N GLU A 35 -0.05 -19.53 16.02
CA GLU A 35 -0.09 -19.73 14.58
C GLU A 35 0.55 -18.51 13.95
N THR A 36 1.86 -18.59 13.72
CA THR A 36 2.60 -17.63 12.92
C THR A 36 1.93 -17.64 11.55
N ALA A 37 1.30 -16.52 11.20
CA ALA A 37 0.75 -16.31 9.88
C ALA A 37 1.83 -16.64 8.84
N LYS A 38 1.62 -17.75 8.15
CA LYS A 38 2.43 -18.18 7.01
C LYS A 38 2.36 -17.05 5.99
N PRO A 39 3.49 -16.50 5.53
CA PRO A 39 3.46 -15.59 4.40
C PRO A 39 2.71 -16.29 3.27
N ALA A 40 1.72 -15.63 2.71
CA ALA A 40 1.06 -16.13 1.51
C ALA A 40 2.15 -16.43 0.49
N THR A 41 2.30 -17.69 0.17
CA THR A 41 3.14 -18.15 -0.93
C THR A 41 2.50 -17.53 -2.16
N ALA A 42 3.10 -16.45 -2.69
CA ALA A 42 2.74 -15.93 -4.00
C ALA A 42 2.78 -17.10 -4.96
N GLU A 43 1.63 -17.53 -5.44
CA GLU A 43 1.57 -18.34 -6.65
C GLU A 43 2.31 -17.53 -7.70
N ASN A 44 3.21 -18.16 -8.40
CA ASN A 44 4.19 -17.61 -9.33
C ASN A 44 3.46 -16.89 -10.48
N SER A 45 2.92 -15.72 -10.22
CA SER A 45 2.45 -14.78 -11.22
C SER A 45 3.59 -13.79 -11.39
N ASP A 46 4.32 -13.89 -12.48
CA ASP A 46 5.38 -12.94 -12.86
C ASP A 46 4.84 -11.52 -13.12
N THR A 47 3.66 -11.19 -12.58
CA THR A 47 2.97 -9.92 -12.76
C THR A 47 2.71 -9.25 -11.43
N PHE A 48 3.13 -7.99 -11.32
CA PHE A 48 2.99 -7.17 -10.12
C PHE A 48 2.30 -5.86 -10.44
N ASP A 49 1.28 -5.49 -9.65
CA ASP A 49 0.64 -4.19 -9.72
C ASP A 49 1.33 -3.24 -8.73
N VAL A 50 1.89 -2.15 -9.24
CA VAL A 50 2.63 -1.16 -8.45
C VAL A 50 1.98 0.20 -8.63
N GLU A 51 1.57 0.81 -7.53
CA GLU A 51 1.06 2.18 -7.50
C GLU A 51 2.17 3.14 -7.08
N MET A 52 2.34 4.22 -7.81
CA MET A 52 3.34 5.27 -7.54
C MET A 52 2.62 6.60 -7.32
N GLY A 53 2.68 7.09 -6.07
CA GLY A 53 2.11 8.35 -5.64
C GLY A 53 3.17 9.47 -5.62
N GLY A 54 3.04 10.43 -6.51
CA GLY A 54 3.92 11.59 -6.58
C GLY A 54 3.39 12.81 -5.83
N ASN A 55 4.27 13.76 -5.57
CA ASN A 55 3.92 15.01 -4.89
C ASN A 55 3.56 16.15 -5.86
N SER A 56 3.84 16.02 -7.17
CA SER A 56 3.46 17.02 -8.15
C SER A 56 3.54 16.53 -9.60
N PHE A 57 2.54 16.90 -10.40
CA PHE A 57 2.62 16.79 -11.87
C PHE A 57 3.31 18.01 -12.52
N SER A 58 3.35 19.15 -11.82
CA SER A 58 3.84 20.41 -12.40
C SER A 58 5.35 20.57 -12.32
N ILE A 59 6.05 19.76 -11.54
CA ILE A 59 7.48 19.84 -11.34
C ILE A 59 8.18 18.83 -12.26
N GLU A 60 9.03 19.32 -13.19
CA GLU A 60 9.76 18.49 -14.15
C GLU A 60 10.63 17.42 -13.48
N TYR A 61 11.29 17.77 -12.38
CA TYR A 61 12.08 16.83 -11.57
C TYR A 61 11.27 15.62 -11.11
N CYS A 62 10.00 15.81 -10.71
CA CYS A 62 9.13 14.71 -10.31
C CYS A 62 8.84 13.75 -11.49
N ASN A 63 8.73 14.30 -12.70
CA ASN A 63 8.52 13.51 -13.91
C ASN A 63 9.75 12.65 -14.27
N ILE A 64 10.98 13.13 -14.01
CA ILE A 64 12.21 12.34 -14.19
C ILE A 64 12.20 11.07 -13.33
N ASN A 65 11.69 11.14 -12.09
CA ASN A 65 11.55 9.97 -11.24
C ASN A 65 10.61 8.92 -11.84
N VAL A 66 9.52 9.39 -12.46
CA VAL A 66 8.54 8.50 -13.15
C VAL A 66 9.16 7.85 -14.37
N ASP A 67 9.93 8.59 -15.15
CA ASP A 67 10.62 8.04 -16.33
C ASP A 67 11.64 6.98 -15.92
N GLY A 68 12.40 7.23 -14.84
CA GLY A 68 13.29 6.21 -14.27
C GLY A 68 12.56 4.96 -13.78
N ALA A 69 11.37 5.12 -13.20
CA ALA A 69 10.54 3.98 -12.80
C ALA A 69 10.02 3.19 -14.02
N ARG A 70 9.65 3.86 -15.11
CA ARG A 70 9.25 3.22 -16.38
C ARG A 70 10.40 2.46 -17.02
N ASP A 71 11.60 3.04 -17.04
CA ASP A 71 12.80 2.37 -17.53
C ASP A 71 13.10 1.09 -16.72
N ALA A 72 12.92 1.14 -15.40
CA ALA A 72 13.06 -0.04 -14.54
C ALA A 72 12.01 -1.12 -14.84
N VAL A 73 10.76 -0.75 -15.15
CA VAL A 73 9.72 -1.67 -15.61
C VAL A 73 10.12 -2.36 -16.90
N ASP A 74 10.64 -1.60 -17.88
CA ASP A 74 11.12 -2.14 -19.14
C ASP A 74 12.30 -3.11 -18.95
N ASP A 75 13.21 -2.82 -18.02
CA ASP A 75 14.32 -3.70 -17.69
C ASP A 75 13.88 -4.98 -16.96
N LEU A 76 12.85 -4.90 -16.12
CA LEU A 76 12.23 -6.07 -15.48
C LEU A 76 11.52 -6.95 -16.52
N ALA A 77 10.83 -6.36 -17.49
CA ALA A 77 10.17 -7.08 -18.58
C ALA A 77 11.17 -7.91 -19.40
N LYS A 78 12.36 -7.38 -19.66
CA LYS A 78 13.47 -8.12 -20.34
C LYS A 78 13.93 -9.34 -19.53
N LYS A 79 13.68 -9.36 -18.22
CA LYS A 79 13.99 -10.46 -17.30
C LYS A 79 12.82 -11.41 -17.06
N GLY A 80 11.69 -11.21 -17.76
CA GLY A 80 10.49 -12.03 -17.64
C GLY A 80 9.56 -11.64 -16.49
N VAL A 81 9.77 -10.47 -15.85
CA VAL A 81 8.89 -9.94 -14.79
C VAL A 81 7.99 -8.86 -15.38
N THR A 82 6.69 -9.00 -15.22
CA THR A 82 5.71 -8.00 -15.67
C THR A 82 5.33 -7.08 -14.49
N VAL A 83 5.46 -5.77 -14.68
CA VAL A 83 5.03 -4.78 -13.70
C VAL A 83 4.02 -3.84 -14.34
N ASN A 84 2.83 -3.76 -13.77
CA ASN A 84 1.81 -2.77 -14.13
C ASN A 84 2.02 -1.55 -13.23
N LEU A 85 2.78 -0.57 -13.71
CA LEU A 85 3.04 0.67 -12.99
C LEU A 85 1.94 1.70 -13.26
N THR A 86 1.22 2.10 -12.21
CA THR A 86 0.28 3.22 -12.25
C THR A 86 0.89 4.41 -11.52
N TYR A 87 0.99 5.57 -12.17
CA TYR A 87 1.45 6.80 -11.57
C TYR A 87 0.32 7.81 -11.45
N ASN A 88 0.14 8.36 -10.26
CA ASN A 88 -0.72 9.50 -9.97
C ASN A 88 0.00 10.47 -9.03
N ALA A 89 -0.26 11.75 -9.18
CA ALA A 89 0.30 12.78 -8.32
C ALA A 89 -0.71 13.92 -8.11
N SER A 90 -0.51 14.72 -7.08
CA SER A 90 -1.23 15.98 -6.91
C SER A 90 -0.85 17.00 -7.99
N ALA A 91 -1.71 17.98 -8.20
CA ALA A 91 -1.46 19.03 -9.17
C ALA A 91 -0.17 19.81 -8.86
N ASP A 92 0.07 20.07 -7.58
CA ASP A 92 1.33 20.61 -7.06
C ASP A 92 1.60 20.14 -5.62
N SER A 93 2.83 20.34 -5.13
CA SER A 93 3.30 19.84 -3.84
C SER A 93 2.63 20.47 -2.61
N SER A 94 1.77 21.48 -2.75
CA SER A 94 0.98 22.05 -1.66
C SER A 94 -0.36 21.33 -1.46
N GLN A 95 -0.74 20.45 -2.37
CA GLN A 95 -2.05 19.79 -2.40
C GLN A 95 -2.04 18.46 -1.61
N VAL A 96 -1.81 18.56 -0.30
CA VAL A 96 -1.71 17.39 0.60
C VAL A 96 -2.99 16.57 0.60
N ASP A 97 -4.16 17.21 0.70
CA ASP A 97 -5.46 16.52 0.71
C ASP A 97 -5.72 15.76 -0.60
N GLU A 98 -5.29 16.31 -1.73
CA GLU A 98 -5.38 15.63 -3.03
C GLU A 98 -4.50 14.37 -3.03
N GLN A 99 -3.26 14.47 -2.53
CA GLN A 99 -2.37 13.32 -2.41
C GLN A 99 -2.94 12.24 -1.49
N ILE A 100 -3.51 12.61 -0.34
CA ILE A 100 -4.18 11.66 0.55
C ILE A 100 -5.28 10.89 -0.19
N ASN A 101 -6.12 11.59 -0.96
CA ASN A 101 -7.18 10.96 -1.75
C ASN A 101 -6.63 10.03 -2.82
N ILE A 102 -5.55 10.40 -3.51
CA ILE A 102 -4.86 9.56 -4.50
C ILE A 102 -4.35 8.28 -3.85
N LEU A 103 -3.68 8.38 -2.70
CA LEU A 103 -3.14 7.23 -1.98
C LEU A 103 -4.24 6.31 -1.45
N ASN A 104 -5.35 6.86 -0.94
CA ASN A 104 -6.50 6.07 -0.52
C ASN A 104 -7.10 5.27 -1.68
N GLN A 105 -7.18 5.86 -2.89
CA GLN A 105 -7.62 5.15 -4.10
C GLN A 105 -6.63 4.07 -4.54
N ALA A 106 -5.33 4.33 -4.43
CA ALA A 106 -4.27 3.36 -4.73
C ALA A 106 -4.35 2.16 -3.77
N LEU A 107 -4.45 2.39 -2.47
CA LEU A 107 -4.56 1.36 -1.45
C LEU A 107 -5.82 0.51 -1.59
N ALA A 108 -6.94 1.11 -2.01
CA ALA A 108 -8.19 0.38 -2.26
C ALA A 108 -8.07 -0.69 -3.36
N LYS A 109 -7.09 -0.57 -4.26
CA LYS A 109 -6.81 -1.57 -5.31
C LYS A 109 -5.97 -2.73 -4.80
N GLN A 110 -5.44 -2.65 -3.58
CA GLN A 110 -4.56 -3.65 -2.96
C GLN A 110 -3.33 -3.99 -3.83
N PRO A 111 -2.49 -3.01 -4.18
CA PRO A 111 -1.32 -3.24 -5.04
C PRO A 111 -0.28 -4.13 -4.36
N ASN A 112 0.62 -4.71 -5.14
CA ASN A 112 1.75 -5.48 -4.63
C ASN A 112 2.83 -4.60 -3.98
N ALA A 113 2.89 -3.31 -4.34
CA ALA A 113 3.75 -2.33 -3.71
C ALA A 113 3.24 -0.90 -3.93
N LEU A 114 3.61 0.00 -3.01
CA LEU A 114 3.31 1.42 -3.07
C LEU A 114 4.60 2.23 -3.01
N LEU A 115 4.85 3.08 -4.01
CA LEU A 115 5.94 4.04 -4.03
C LEU A 115 5.36 5.43 -3.71
N ILE A 116 6.00 6.18 -2.80
CA ILE A 116 5.49 7.48 -2.35
C ILE A 116 6.60 8.53 -2.34
N ALA A 117 6.37 9.68 -3.02
CA ALA A 117 7.04 10.94 -2.74
C ALA A 117 6.02 11.88 -2.10
N ALA A 118 6.20 12.23 -0.83
CA ALA A 118 5.20 12.96 -0.07
C ALA A 118 5.18 14.48 -0.41
N CYS A 119 3.98 15.06 -0.42
CA CYS A 119 3.82 16.52 -0.29
C CYS A 119 4.22 16.97 1.12
N ASP A 120 3.75 16.23 2.12
CA ASP A 120 4.08 16.38 3.54
C ASP A 120 4.16 14.97 4.14
N SER A 121 5.37 14.57 4.58
CA SER A 121 5.61 13.22 5.13
C SER A 121 4.83 12.95 6.42
N GLY A 122 4.59 13.98 7.24
CA GLY A 122 3.82 13.83 8.48
C GLY A 122 2.31 13.72 8.28
N ALA A 123 1.79 14.08 7.11
CA ALA A 123 0.37 14.04 6.81
C ALA A 123 -0.10 12.66 6.28
N LEU A 124 0.82 11.74 5.99
CA LEU A 124 0.52 10.46 5.33
C LEU A 124 0.54 9.25 6.28
N ASP A 125 0.64 9.46 7.58
CA ASP A 125 0.76 8.40 8.58
C ASP A 125 -0.38 7.38 8.49
N GLU A 126 -1.62 7.84 8.29
CA GLU A 126 -2.80 6.96 8.16
C GLU A 126 -2.69 6.04 6.94
N GLN A 127 -2.25 6.57 5.80
CA GLN A 127 -2.06 5.80 4.56
C GLN A 127 -0.94 4.78 4.72
N MET A 128 0.15 5.16 5.40
CA MET A 128 1.27 4.27 5.67
C MET A 128 0.88 3.14 6.63
N ILE A 129 0.10 3.44 7.68
CA ILE A 129 -0.45 2.45 8.60
C ILE A 129 -1.39 1.50 7.84
N THR A 130 -2.27 2.04 7.00
CA THR A 130 -3.20 1.25 6.19
C THR A 130 -2.46 0.29 5.25
N ALA A 131 -1.40 0.75 4.60
CA ALA A 131 -0.56 -0.10 3.74
C ALA A 131 0.09 -1.23 4.54
N ARG A 132 0.71 -0.89 5.70
CA ARG A 132 1.34 -1.86 6.60
C ARG A 132 0.35 -2.95 7.03
N ASP A 133 -0.83 -2.55 7.49
CA ASP A 133 -1.84 -3.47 8.03
C ASP A 133 -2.45 -4.35 6.94
N ALA A 134 -2.41 -3.88 5.68
CA ALA A 134 -2.76 -4.66 4.49
C ALA A 134 -1.59 -5.52 3.96
N GLY A 135 -0.39 -5.42 4.54
CA GLY A 135 0.80 -6.14 4.08
C GLY A 135 1.38 -5.61 2.76
N ILE A 136 1.05 -4.37 2.38
CA ILE A 136 1.54 -3.71 1.17
C ILE A 136 2.87 -3.03 1.51
N PRO A 137 4.00 -3.42 0.91
CA PRO A 137 5.29 -2.76 1.13
C PRO A 137 5.26 -1.33 0.59
N VAL A 138 5.76 -0.39 1.40
CA VAL A 138 5.87 1.03 1.06
C VAL A 138 7.33 1.39 0.85
N ILE A 139 7.63 2.03 -0.28
CA ILE A 139 8.95 2.55 -0.61
C ILE A 139 8.83 4.06 -0.77
N ALA A 140 9.51 4.81 0.09
CA ALA A 140 9.65 6.25 -0.06
C ALA A 140 10.68 6.55 -1.15
N TYR A 141 10.39 7.49 -2.03
CA TYR A 141 11.36 8.00 -3.00
C TYR A 141 11.40 9.53 -2.93
N ASP A 142 12.54 10.12 -3.28
CA ASP A 142 12.79 11.56 -3.29
C ASP A 142 12.71 12.22 -1.88
N ILE A 143 11.62 12.07 -1.17
CA ILE A 143 11.38 12.63 0.16
C ILE A 143 11.51 11.54 1.23
N THR A 144 12.26 11.84 2.30
CA THR A 144 12.39 10.94 3.47
C THR A 144 11.21 11.08 4.42
N PHE A 145 10.91 9.99 5.13
CA PHE A 145 9.89 9.94 6.18
C PHE A 145 10.59 9.70 7.52
N ASP A 146 11.14 10.75 8.11
CA ASP A 146 11.97 10.66 9.33
C ASP A 146 11.21 10.16 10.55
N ASN A 147 9.88 10.36 10.58
CA ASN A 147 8.99 9.93 11.66
C ASN A 147 7.90 8.97 11.17
N ALA A 148 8.19 8.14 10.17
CA ALA A 148 7.22 7.16 9.68
C ALA A 148 6.70 6.26 10.82
N PRO A 149 5.41 5.90 10.83
CA PRO A 149 4.88 4.93 11.78
C PRO A 149 5.69 3.63 11.76
N GLU A 150 5.93 3.04 12.93
CA GLU A 150 6.78 1.86 13.05
C GLU A 150 6.32 0.72 12.12
N GLY A 151 7.26 0.18 11.35
CA GLY A 151 7.02 -0.93 10.43
C GLY A 151 6.22 -0.58 9.17
N SER A 152 5.87 0.70 8.95
CA SER A 152 5.09 1.12 7.77
C SER A 152 5.95 1.41 6.54
N LEU A 153 7.25 1.62 6.71
CA LEU A 153 8.19 1.92 5.63
C LEU A 153 9.11 0.72 5.40
N THR A 154 9.16 0.22 4.17
CA THR A 154 10.01 -0.92 3.79
C THR A 154 11.40 -0.46 3.36
N ALA A 155 11.47 0.62 2.59
CA ALA A 155 12.73 1.18 2.09
C ALA A 155 12.59 2.66 1.73
N THR A 156 13.73 3.34 1.62
CA THR A 156 13.82 4.73 1.14
C THR A 156 14.86 4.81 0.03
N SER A 157 14.53 5.53 -1.04
CA SER A 157 15.42 5.91 -2.11
C SER A 157 15.43 7.43 -2.25
N ALA A 158 16.38 8.09 -1.58
CA ALA A 158 16.50 9.54 -1.56
C ALA A 158 17.96 9.96 -1.61
N SER A 159 18.21 11.21 -2.03
CA SER A 159 19.54 11.82 -1.99
C SER A 159 19.87 12.26 -0.57
N ASP A 160 21.09 12.03 -0.12
CA ASP A 160 21.63 12.62 1.11
C ASP A 160 21.98 14.10 0.84
N SER A 161 20.98 14.97 1.00
CA SER A 161 21.13 16.40 0.73
C SER A 161 22.09 17.11 1.70
N ILE A 162 22.23 16.58 2.94
CA ILE A 162 23.18 17.14 3.93
C ILE A 162 24.60 16.85 3.51
N LEU A 163 24.88 15.61 3.13
CA LEU A 163 26.21 15.22 2.61
C LEU A 163 26.56 15.98 1.34
N ALA A 164 25.59 16.07 0.40
CA ALA A 164 25.80 16.78 -0.86
C ALA A 164 26.08 18.28 -0.63
N ALA A 165 25.34 18.95 0.26
CA ALA A 165 25.58 20.35 0.61
C ALA A 165 26.94 20.53 1.28
N GLY A 166 27.37 19.62 2.18
CA GLY A 166 28.69 19.65 2.81
C GLY A 166 29.80 19.55 1.78
N GLN A 167 29.68 18.60 0.84
CA GLN A 167 30.68 18.45 -0.25
C GLN A 167 30.76 19.68 -1.14
N ALA A 168 29.61 20.29 -1.47
CA ALA A 168 29.59 21.53 -2.25
C ALA A 168 30.26 22.69 -1.50
N ALA A 169 30.02 22.83 -0.20
CA ALA A 169 30.67 23.85 0.63
C ALA A 169 32.20 23.63 0.70
N ASP A 170 32.66 22.40 0.86
CA ASP A 170 34.09 22.07 0.88
C ASP A 170 34.78 22.41 -0.44
N GLU A 171 34.08 22.25 -1.57
CA GLU A 171 34.59 22.63 -2.87
C GLU A 171 34.70 24.15 -3.05
N LEU A 172 33.75 24.91 -2.53
CA LEU A 172 33.74 26.37 -2.57
C LEU A 172 34.83 27.01 -1.69
N LEU A 173 35.36 26.31 -0.71
CA LEU A 173 36.40 26.80 0.21
C LEU A 173 37.84 26.45 -0.22
N LYS A 174 38.01 25.73 -1.32
CA LYS A 174 39.30 25.43 -1.93
C LYS A 174 39.81 26.58 -2.80
#